data_eab5120d5ece430fb1182e67b63d0051
#
_entry.id   eab5120d5ece430fb1182e67b63d0051
#
_cell.length_a   1.000
_cell.length_b   1.000
_cell.length_c   1.000
_cell.angle_alpha   90.00
_cell.angle_beta   90.00
_cell.angle_gamma   90.00
#
_symmetry.space_group_name_H-M   'P 1'
#
loop_
_entity.id
_entity.type
_entity.pdbx_description
1 polymer ?
#
loop_
_entity_poly.entity_id
_entity_poly.type
_entity_poly.pdbx_seq_one_letter_code
_entity_poly.pdbx_strand_id
1 'polypeptide(L)'
;MQDERTLQLIGEKNFASLQSKTILIFGLGGVGGYVAEALARVGIRHFILVDHDTVALSNLNRQIIALHSTLGQKKIEVMKKRILDIRSDAKIECYDMFYLPEYLDKDKLFYGVDYIVDAVDTITAKIDI
;
A
#
# COMPACT_ATOMS: atom_id res chain seq x y z
N MET A 1 23.28 6.43 3.97
CA MET A 1 22.31 6.09 2.93
C MET A 1 21.08 5.42 3.57
N GLN A 2 19.90 5.73 3.10
CA GLN A 2 18.65 5.24 3.68
C GLN A 2 18.57 3.71 3.73
N ASP A 3 19.05 3.03 2.70
CA ASP A 3 18.89 1.59 2.55
C ASP A 3 20.11 0.77 2.98
N GLU A 4 21.06 1.38 3.64
CA GLU A 4 22.33 0.75 3.99
C GLU A 4 22.16 -0.55 4.77
N ARG A 5 21.31 -0.56 5.79
CA ARG A 5 21.12 -1.77 6.60
C ARG A 5 20.39 -2.87 5.85
N THR A 6 19.44 -2.51 5.00
CA THR A 6 18.77 -3.50 4.14
C THR A 6 19.78 -4.12 3.18
N LEU A 7 20.63 -3.31 2.55
CA LEU A 7 21.68 -3.77 1.68
C LEU A 7 22.67 -4.72 2.38
N GLN A 8 23.03 -4.40 3.63
CA GLN A 8 23.92 -5.25 4.41
C GLN A 8 23.31 -6.62 4.70
N LEU A 9 21.97 -6.66 4.91
CA LEU A 9 21.29 -7.90 5.24
C LEU A 9 21.05 -8.81 4.04
N ILE A 10 20.66 -8.26 2.89
CA ILE A 10 20.21 -9.05 1.75
C ILE A 10 21.12 -8.96 0.52
N GLY A 11 22.07 -8.02 0.50
CA GLY A 11 23.01 -7.84 -0.61
C GLY A 11 22.45 -7.04 -1.78
N GLU A 12 23.33 -6.55 -2.64
CA GLU A 12 22.96 -5.66 -3.76
C GLU A 12 22.01 -6.30 -4.76
N LYS A 13 22.23 -7.55 -5.11
CA LYS A 13 21.40 -8.26 -6.09
C LYS A 13 19.96 -8.42 -5.60
N ASN A 14 19.80 -8.87 -4.37
CA ASN A 14 18.47 -9.05 -3.78
C ASN A 14 17.78 -7.73 -3.56
N PHE A 15 18.52 -6.69 -3.17
CA PHE A 15 17.96 -5.35 -3.00
C PHE A 15 17.47 -4.78 -4.34
N ALA A 16 18.24 -4.92 -5.41
CA ALA A 16 17.83 -4.48 -6.75
C ALA A 16 16.57 -5.23 -7.21
N SER A 17 16.48 -6.52 -6.95
CA SER A 17 15.28 -7.31 -7.24
C SER A 17 14.07 -6.77 -6.47
N LEU A 18 14.24 -6.50 -5.17
CA LEU A 18 13.19 -5.93 -4.32
C LEU A 18 12.69 -4.60 -4.87
N GLN A 19 13.61 -3.72 -5.28
CA GLN A 19 13.26 -2.40 -5.83
C GLN A 19 12.47 -2.48 -7.14
N SER A 20 12.60 -3.56 -7.89
CA SER A 20 11.90 -3.74 -9.17
C SER A 20 10.47 -4.26 -9.00
N LYS A 21 10.07 -4.67 -7.80
CA LYS A 21 8.76 -5.29 -7.56
C LYS A 21 7.66 -4.24 -7.43
N THR A 22 6.48 -4.59 -7.93
CA THR A 22 5.26 -3.79 -7.79
C THR A 22 4.29 -4.51 -6.88
N ILE A 23 3.83 -3.82 -5.86
CA ILE A 23 2.93 -4.35 -4.84
C ILE A 23 1.57 -3.67 -4.97
N LEU A 24 0.54 -4.48 -5.12
CA LEU A 24 -0.86 -4.02 -5.12
C LEU A 24 -1.46 -4.30 -3.74
N ILE A 25 -1.98 -3.27 -3.09
CA ILE A 25 -2.57 -3.39 -1.75
C ILE A 25 -4.04 -3.03 -1.82
N PHE A 26 -4.91 -3.99 -1.50
CA PHE A 26 -6.33 -3.77 -1.31
C PHE A 26 -6.61 -3.55 0.17
N GLY A 27 -7.09 -2.36 0.52
CA GLY A 27 -7.45 -2.00 1.88
C GLY A 27 -6.31 -1.40 2.67
N LEU A 28 -6.52 -0.18 3.16
CA LEU A 28 -5.53 0.57 3.95
C LEU A 28 -5.98 0.74 5.40
N GLY A 29 -6.65 -0.27 5.94
CA GLY A 29 -7.05 -0.30 7.33
C GLY A 29 -5.91 -0.70 8.28
N GLY A 30 -6.26 -1.45 9.33
CA GLY A 30 -5.29 -1.82 10.36
C GLY A 30 -4.10 -2.61 9.83
N VAL A 31 -4.34 -3.59 8.95
CA VAL A 31 -3.26 -4.44 8.40
C VAL A 31 -2.60 -3.79 7.20
N GLY A 32 -3.39 -3.33 6.23
CA GLY A 32 -2.86 -2.82 4.95
C GLY A 32 -1.96 -1.61 5.12
N GLY A 33 -2.29 -0.70 6.02
CA GLY A 33 -1.48 0.48 6.29
C GLY A 33 -0.09 0.12 6.83
N TYR A 34 -0.03 -0.78 7.80
CA TYR A 34 1.26 -1.23 8.35
C TYR A 34 2.10 -1.99 7.33
N VAL A 35 1.46 -2.82 6.50
CA VAL A 35 2.16 -3.55 5.44
C VAL A 35 2.76 -2.58 4.44
N ALA A 36 2.00 -1.59 3.98
CA ALA A 36 2.49 -0.57 3.05
C ALA A 36 3.71 0.17 3.61
N GLU A 37 3.65 0.60 4.86
CA GLU A 37 4.78 1.29 5.48
C GLU A 37 6.01 0.39 5.61
N ALA A 38 5.82 -0.84 6.07
CA ALA A 38 6.94 -1.78 6.24
C ALA A 38 7.63 -2.05 4.90
N LEU A 39 6.86 -2.24 3.82
CA LEU A 39 7.41 -2.48 2.49
C LEU A 39 8.16 -1.26 1.95
N ALA A 40 7.63 -0.06 2.18
CA ALA A 40 8.33 1.17 1.77
C ALA A 40 9.67 1.31 2.51
N ARG A 41 9.69 1.01 3.80
CA ARG A 41 10.91 1.12 4.62
C ARG A 41 11.96 0.10 4.21
N VAL A 42 11.56 -1.09 3.80
CA VAL A 42 12.51 -2.15 3.42
C VAL A 42 13.06 -1.97 2.01
N GLY A 43 12.41 -1.21 1.14
CA GLY A 43 12.96 -0.91 -0.18
C GLY A 43 12.01 -1.00 -1.36
N ILE A 44 10.76 -1.39 -1.18
CA ILE A 44 9.77 -1.41 -2.26
C ILE A 44 9.54 0.02 -2.74
N ARG A 45 9.55 0.23 -4.06
CA ARG A 45 9.38 1.54 -4.69
C ARG A 45 8.07 1.70 -5.47
N HIS A 46 7.42 0.61 -5.86
CA HIS A 46 6.24 0.66 -6.70
C HIS A 46 5.02 0.12 -5.96
N PHE A 47 4.04 0.98 -5.75
CA PHE A 47 2.82 0.64 -5.03
C PHE A 47 1.58 0.97 -5.86
N ILE A 48 0.60 0.09 -5.79
CA ILE A 48 -0.76 0.38 -6.25
C ILE A 48 -1.65 0.25 -5.03
N LEU A 49 -2.31 1.33 -4.65
CA LEU A 49 -3.14 1.39 -3.46
C LEU A 49 -4.61 1.49 -3.86
N VAL A 50 -5.41 0.58 -3.35
CA VAL A 50 -6.86 0.57 -3.60
C VAL A 50 -7.58 0.65 -2.27
N ASP A 51 -8.34 1.72 -2.08
CA ASP A 51 -9.19 1.92 -0.91
C ASP A 51 -10.28 2.92 -1.28
N HIS A 52 -11.39 2.85 -0.58
CA HIS A 52 -12.54 3.72 -0.82
C HIS A 52 -12.77 4.69 0.33
N ASP A 53 -12.25 4.39 1.52
CA ASP A 53 -12.62 5.07 2.74
C ASP A 53 -11.84 6.37 2.98
N THR A 54 -12.43 7.21 3.82
CA THR A 54 -11.75 8.32 4.46
C THR A 54 -11.34 7.93 5.88
N VAL A 55 -10.37 8.65 6.43
CA VAL A 55 -9.91 8.42 7.80
C VAL A 55 -11.00 8.87 8.77
N ALA A 56 -11.40 7.98 9.69
CA ALA A 56 -12.40 8.22 10.69
C ALA A 56 -11.81 8.20 12.10
N LEU A 57 -12.47 8.86 13.05
CA LEU A 57 -12.02 8.92 14.43
C LEU A 57 -11.86 7.52 15.05
N SER A 58 -12.74 6.59 14.71
CA SER A 58 -12.68 5.20 15.18
C SER A 58 -11.45 4.44 14.68
N ASN A 59 -10.76 4.95 13.68
CA ASN A 59 -9.54 4.31 13.15
C ASN A 59 -8.29 4.60 13.98
N LEU A 60 -8.32 5.62 14.83
CA LEU A 60 -7.14 6.06 15.57
C LEU A 60 -6.54 5.00 16.48
N ASN A 61 -7.36 4.06 16.95
CA ASN A 61 -6.89 3.04 17.89
C ASN A 61 -5.99 1.97 17.25
N ARG A 62 -5.97 1.84 15.92
CA ARG A 62 -5.25 0.72 15.26
C ARG A 62 -4.69 1.01 13.88
N GLN A 63 -5.09 2.07 13.20
CA GLN A 63 -4.64 2.33 11.83
C GLN A 63 -3.52 3.35 11.83
N ILE A 64 -2.40 3.00 11.19
CA ILE A 64 -1.19 3.83 11.20
C ILE A 64 -1.41 5.17 10.52
N ILE A 65 -2.32 5.24 9.53
CA ILE A 65 -2.62 6.47 8.80
C ILE A 65 -3.59 7.38 9.56
N ALA A 66 -4.20 6.88 10.64
CA ALA A 66 -5.23 7.62 11.37
C ALA A 66 -4.61 8.47 12.47
N LEU A 67 -4.63 9.76 12.25
CA LEU A 67 -4.19 10.80 13.19
C LEU A 67 -5.27 11.88 13.22
N HIS A 68 -5.30 12.68 14.28
CA HIS A 68 -6.23 13.82 14.30
C HIS A 68 -6.03 14.73 13.09
N SER A 69 -4.78 14.90 12.65
CA SER A 69 -4.45 15.74 11.50
C SER A 69 -4.89 15.14 10.16
N THR A 70 -5.21 13.85 10.11
CA THR A 70 -5.62 13.19 8.85
C THR A 70 -7.11 12.88 8.78
N LEU A 71 -7.88 13.16 9.84
CA LEU A 71 -9.31 12.89 9.87
C LEU A 71 -10.03 13.51 8.65
N GLY A 72 -10.90 12.73 8.00
CA GLY A 72 -11.67 13.15 6.85
C GLY A 72 -10.92 13.08 5.52
N GLN A 73 -9.64 12.83 5.52
CA GLN A 73 -8.86 12.67 4.28
C GLN A 73 -9.00 11.25 3.74
N LYS A 74 -8.87 11.10 2.42
CA LYS A 74 -8.90 9.77 1.80
C LYS A 74 -7.70 8.94 2.26
N LYS A 75 -7.93 7.70 2.65
CA LYS A 75 -6.86 6.82 3.12
C LYS A 75 -5.76 6.63 2.08
N ILE A 76 -6.12 6.51 0.79
CA ILE A 76 -5.12 6.39 -0.28
C ILE A 76 -4.22 7.61 -0.36
N GLU A 77 -4.76 8.82 -0.19
CA GLU A 77 -3.98 10.06 -0.22
C GLU A 77 -3.04 10.16 0.98
N VAL A 78 -3.54 9.82 2.16
CA VAL A 78 -2.74 9.84 3.40
C VAL A 78 -1.59 8.84 3.30
N MET A 79 -1.89 7.61 2.83
CA MET A 79 -0.85 6.58 2.69
C MET A 79 0.18 6.95 1.64
N LYS A 80 -0.26 7.52 0.51
CA LYS A 80 0.65 7.99 -0.54
C LYS A 80 1.65 9.01 0.00
N LYS A 81 1.16 10.02 0.72
CA LYS A 81 2.03 11.05 1.32
C LYS A 81 2.99 10.42 2.31
N ARG A 82 2.53 9.47 3.11
CA ARG A 82 3.37 8.80 4.10
C ARG A 82 4.48 7.99 3.44
N ILE A 83 4.16 7.24 2.39
CA ILE A 83 5.16 6.47 1.64
C ILE A 83 6.19 7.41 1.02
N LEU A 84 5.76 8.51 0.41
CA LEU A 84 6.67 9.47 -0.22
C LEU A 84 7.56 10.18 0.80
N ASP A 85 7.09 10.33 2.03
CA ASP A 85 7.89 10.90 3.12
C ASP A 85 8.92 9.90 3.66
N ILE A 86 8.67 8.62 3.49
CA ILE A 86 9.63 7.55 3.82
C ILE A 86 10.60 7.33 2.66
N ARG A 87 10.08 7.33 1.42
CA ARG A 87 10.86 7.04 0.21
C ARG A 87 10.41 7.96 -0.92
N SER A 88 11.18 9.02 -1.12
CA SER A 88 10.83 10.10 -2.06
C SER A 88 10.80 9.66 -3.53
N ASP A 89 11.50 8.58 -3.87
CA ASP A 89 11.55 8.05 -5.24
C ASP A 89 10.48 6.98 -5.52
N ALA A 90 9.56 6.75 -4.58
CA ALA A 90 8.48 5.78 -4.78
C ALA A 90 7.51 6.24 -5.86
N LYS A 91 6.99 5.28 -6.63
CA LYS A 91 5.94 5.48 -7.61
C LYS A 91 4.67 4.85 -7.08
N ILE A 92 3.60 5.65 -6.95
CA ILE A 92 2.39 5.23 -6.28
C ILE A 92 1.19 5.57 -7.14
N GLU A 93 0.44 4.53 -7.54
CA GLU A 93 -0.85 4.67 -8.19
C GLU A 93 -1.93 4.47 -7.14
N CYS A 94 -2.94 5.34 -7.13
CA CYS A 94 -4.05 5.26 -6.20
C CYS A 94 -5.36 5.10 -6.95
N TYR A 95 -6.19 4.18 -6.47
CA TYR A 95 -7.54 3.97 -6.99
C TYR A 95 -8.54 4.12 -5.84
N ASP A 96 -9.32 5.19 -5.92
CA ASP A 96 -10.39 5.49 -4.95
C ASP A 96 -11.62 4.70 -5.34
N MET A 97 -11.68 3.44 -4.93
CA MET A 97 -12.80 2.58 -5.25
C MET A 97 -12.96 1.46 -4.23
N PHE A 98 -14.19 0.95 -4.14
CA PHE A 98 -14.45 -0.33 -3.50
C PHE A 98 -13.99 -1.45 -4.41
N TYR A 99 -13.35 -2.47 -3.85
CA TYR A 99 -13.06 -3.66 -4.62
C TYR A 99 -14.31 -4.51 -4.74
N LEU A 100 -15.04 -4.33 -5.85
CA LEU A 100 -16.17 -5.18 -6.22
C LEU A 100 -15.88 -5.76 -7.61
N PRO A 101 -16.02 -7.08 -7.80
CA PRO A 101 -15.62 -7.74 -9.05
C PRO A 101 -16.21 -7.12 -10.31
N GLU A 102 -17.48 -6.72 -10.26
CA GLU A 102 -18.19 -6.15 -11.39
C GLU A 102 -17.71 -4.76 -11.81
N TYR A 103 -16.95 -4.07 -10.98
CA TYR A 103 -16.47 -2.71 -11.27
C TYR A 103 -14.99 -2.68 -11.64
N LEU A 104 -14.33 -3.82 -11.66
CA LEU A 104 -12.89 -3.88 -11.78
C LEU A 104 -12.46 -4.44 -13.13
N ASP A 105 -11.61 -3.69 -13.83
CA ASP A 105 -10.83 -4.25 -14.95
C ASP A 105 -9.59 -4.90 -14.35
N LYS A 106 -9.69 -6.19 -14.05
CA LYS A 106 -8.64 -6.96 -13.39
C LYS A 106 -7.38 -7.05 -14.24
N ASP A 107 -7.52 -7.21 -15.54
CA ASP A 107 -6.38 -7.32 -16.43
C ASP A 107 -5.53 -6.06 -16.41
N LYS A 108 -6.18 -4.89 -16.42
CA LYS A 108 -5.49 -3.61 -16.35
C LYS A 108 -4.87 -3.38 -14.97
N LEU A 109 -5.62 -3.65 -13.90
CA LEU A 109 -5.16 -3.40 -12.54
C LEU A 109 -3.99 -4.31 -12.17
N PHE A 110 -4.04 -5.59 -12.57
CA PHE A 110 -3.05 -6.58 -12.18
C PHE A 110 -1.86 -6.66 -13.12
N TYR A 111 -1.89 -5.94 -14.24
CA TYR A 111 -0.78 -5.98 -15.18
C TYR A 111 0.51 -5.46 -14.54
N GLY A 112 1.56 -6.28 -14.61
CA GLY A 112 2.87 -5.92 -14.05
C GLY A 112 2.97 -5.99 -12.53
N VAL A 113 1.94 -6.47 -11.83
CA VAL A 113 1.95 -6.62 -10.39
C VAL A 113 2.66 -7.93 -10.00
N ASP A 114 3.60 -7.84 -9.08
CA ASP A 114 4.35 -9.01 -8.59
C ASP A 114 3.69 -9.67 -7.38
N TYR A 115 3.10 -8.88 -6.47
CA TYR A 115 2.45 -9.37 -5.27
C TYR A 115 1.20 -8.58 -4.97
N ILE A 116 0.21 -9.28 -4.42
CA ILE A 116 -1.06 -8.69 -3.99
C ILE A 116 -1.21 -8.88 -2.50
N VAL A 117 -1.47 -7.78 -1.78
CA VAL A 117 -1.81 -7.81 -0.36
C VAL A 117 -3.31 -7.63 -0.24
N ASP A 118 -3.98 -8.63 0.33
CA ASP A 118 -5.41 -8.60 0.56
C ASP A 118 -5.68 -8.25 2.02
N ALA A 119 -6.03 -6.99 2.27
CA ALA A 119 -6.41 -6.50 3.58
C ALA A 119 -7.86 -5.99 3.61
N VAL A 120 -8.67 -6.46 2.67
CA VAL A 120 -10.09 -6.10 2.54
C VAL A 120 -10.92 -6.97 3.48
N ASP A 121 -11.88 -6.35 4.18
CA ASP A 121 -12.76 -7.05 5.13
C ASP A 121 -13.98 -7.70 4.47
N THR A 122 -14.34 -7.28 3.27
CA THR A 122 -15.52 -7.79 2.56
C THR A 122 -15.26 -9.20 2.01
N ILE A 123 -16.04 -10.18 2.43
CA ILE A 123 -15.86 -11.59 2.05
C ILE A 123 -15.92 -11.78 0.53
N THR A 124 -16.88 -11.16 -0.14
CA THR A 124 -17.03 -11.26 -1.59
C THR A 124 -15.77 -10.79 -2.33
N ALA A 125 -15.20 -9.67 -1.90
CA ALA A 125 -13.96 -9.15 -2.48
C ALA A 125 -12.79 -10.09 -2.26
N LYS A 126 -12.67 -10.68 -1.07
CA LYS A 126 -11.60 -11.64 -0.77
C LYS A 126 -11.64 -12.90 -1.61
N ILE A 127 -12.83 -13.41 -1.87
CA ILE A 127 -12.99 -14.59 -2.73
C ILE A 127 -12.53 -14.31 -4.14
N ASP A 128 -12.75 -13.08 -4.63
CA ASP A 128 -12.40 -12.69 -5.98
C ASP A 128 -10.89 -12.41 -6.16
N ILE A 129 -10.22 -11.98 -5.13
CA ILE A 129 -8.78 -11.75 -5.17
C ILE A 129 -8.04 -13.08 -5.27
#